data_e8e6db43cfee2ab887df9d63c4bef746
#
_entry.id   e8e6db43cfee2ab887df9d63c4bef746
#
_cell.length_a   1.000
_cell.length_b   1.000
_cell.length_c   1.000
_cell.angle_alpha   90.00
_cell.angle_beta   90.00
_cell.angle_gamma   90.00
#
_symmetry.space_group_name_H-M   'P 1'
#
loop_
_entity.id
_entity.type
_entity.pdbx_description
1 polymer ?
#
loop_
_entity_poly.entity_id
_entity_poly.type
_entity_poly.pdbx_seq_one_letter_code
_entity_poly.pdbx_strand_id
1 'polypeptide(L)'
;MFDLQGYFPMILEGMVLTIEVALLSLLIAVILGLFGAIAKLSKSRIARGIATVYTTLIRGIPDLVLMTIIFYGGQIQVNNLGDFMGWDYIDISPFIAGTLTIGFIFGAYMTETFRGGILAVSKGEIEAAHAFGMKRWQVFMRITLPLMIRHALPGFGNNWMVLAKTTALVSVIGLHDMLYNAGVAGGATRQPFTFYLVVALMYLCITGISDLGLRWANRRYSVGVRKV
;
A
#
# COMPACT_ATOMS: atom_id res chain seq x y z
N MET A 1 -11.01 11.25 32.69
CA MET A 1 -10.89 12.14 31.53
C MET A 1 -10.89 11.38 30.20
N PHE A 2 -10.47 10.13 30.17
CA PHE A 2 -10.61 9.22 29.03
C PHE A 2 -11.45 8.01 29.44
N ASP A 3 -12.68 8.26 29.86
CA ASP A 3 -13.64 7.17 30.08
C ASP A 3 -14.19 6.78 28.69
N LEU A 4 -13.75 5.64 28.19
CA LEU A 4 -14.18 5.07 26.91
C LEU A 4 -15.49 4.27 27.04
N GLN A 5 -16.15 4.34 28.20
CA GLN A 5 -17.49 3.77 28.47
C GLN A 5 -17.65 2.31 27.94
N GLY A 6 -16.59 1.51 28.01
CA GLY A 6 -16.59 0.13 27.56
C GLY A 6 -16.36 -0.10 26.05
N TYR A 7 -16.23 0.95 25.23
CA TYR A 7 -16.02 0.83 23.77
C TYR A 7 -14.57 0.52 23.36
N PHE A 8 -13.62 0.54 24.30
CA PHE A 8 -12.20 0.31 23.98
C PHE A 8 -11.92 -1.05 23.32
N PRO A 9 -12.49 -2.19 23.76
CA PRO A 9 -12.30 -3.47 23.10
C PRO A 9 -12.72 -3.45 21.63
N MET A 10 -13.88 -2.85 21.31
CA MET A 10 -14.38 -2.73 19.94
C MET A 10 -13.41 -1.93 19.03
N ILE A 11 -12.79 -0.86 19.57
CA ILE A 11 -11.81 -0.07 18.83
C ILE A 11 -10.52 -0.88 18.62
N LEU A 12 -10.10 -1.68 19.61
CA LEU A 12 -8.95 -2.59 19.46
C LEU A 12 -9.17 -3.68 18.41
N GLU A 13 -10.35 -4.26 18.35
CA GLU A 13 -10.72 -5.19 17.28
C GLU A 13 -10.63 -4.51 15.91
N GLY A 14 -11.16 -3.30 15.80
CA GLY A 14 -11.01 -2.48 14.59
C GLY A 14 -9.56 -2.16 14.24
N MET A 15 -8.67 -1.99 15.25
CA MET A 15 -7.25 -1.79 15.02
C MET A 15 -6.60 -3.03 14.38
N VAL A 16 -6.98 -4.23 14.80
CA VAL A 16 -6.49 -5.47 14.19
C VAL A 16 -6.88 -5.51 12.72
N LEU A 17 -8.16 -5.25 12.39
CA LEU A 17 -8.62 -5.16 11.00
C LEU A 17 -7.87 -4.09 10.20
N THR A 18 -7.62 -2.93 10.79
CA THR A 18 -6.83 -1.86 10.16
C THR A 18 -5.42 -2.33 9.79
N ILE A 19 -4.76 -3.06 10.69
CA ILE A 19 -3.40 -3.61 10.47
C ILE A 19 -3.43 -4.71 9.41
N GLU A 20 -4.42 -5.60 9.45
CA GLU A 20 -4.59 -6.67 8.45
C GLU A 20 -4.78 -6.09 7.04
N VAL A 21 -5.68 -5.11 6.88
CA VAL A 21 -5.85 -4.40 5.61
C VAL A 21 -4.55 -3.76 5.16
N ALA A 22 -3.83 -3.07 6.06
CA ALA A 22 -2.57 -2.41 5.72
C ALA A 22 -1.52 -3.40 5.21
N LEU A 23 -1.31 -4.53 5.90
CA LEU A 23 -0.30 -5.52 5.55
C LEU A 23 -0.64 -6.27 4.25
N LEU A 24 -1.91 -6.68 4.09
CA LEU A 24 -2.36 -7.35 2.87
C LEU A 24 -2.32 -6.42 1.66
N SER A 25 -2.76 -5.16 1.83
CA SER A 25 -2.64 -4.14 0.78
C SER A 25 -1.19 -3.85 0.42
N LEU A 26 -0.28 -3.80 1.40
CA LEU A 26 1.16 -3.64 1.14
C LEU A 26 1.70 -4.79 0.30
N LEU A 27 1.35 -6.04 0.63
CA LEU A 27 1.77 -7.21 -0.14
C LEU A 27 1.33 -7.10 -1.61
N ILE A 28 0.06 -6.77 -1.84
CA ILE A 28 -0.49 -6.56 -3.19
C ILE A 28 0.23 -5.40 -3.89
N ALA A 29 0.44 -4.28 -3.20
CA ALA A 29 1.12 -3.11 -3.73
C ALA A 29 2.57 -3.40 -4.14
N VAL A 30 3.30 -4.21 -3.35
CA VAL A 30 4.67 -4.63 -3.68
C VAL A 30 4.68 -5.51 -4.93
N ILE A 31 3.77 -6.48 -5.01
CA ILE A 31 3.67 -7.38 -6.17
C ILE A 31 3.35 -6.57 -7.44
N LEU A 32 2.29 -5.76 -7.41
CA LEU A 32 1.89 -4.92 -8.55
C LEU A 32 2.98 -3.89 -8.89
N GLY A 33 3.62 -3.32 -7.88
CA GLY A 33 4.70 -2.36 -8.03
C GLY A 33 5.92 -2.94 -8.75
N LEU A 34 6.33 -4.17 -8.42
CA LEU A 34 7.42 -4.86 -9.10
C LEU A 34 7.07 -5.16 -10.56
N PHE A 35 5.88 -5.72 -10.81
CA PHE A 35 5.42 -5.97 -12.18
C PHE A 35 5.32 -4.68 -12.99
N GLY A 36 4.76 -3.61 -12.41
CA GLY A 36 4.65 -2.31 -13.04
C GLY A 36 6.02 -1.70 -13.36
N ALA A 37 6.99 -1.77 -12.45
CA ALA A 37 8.34 -1.29 -12.68
C ALA A 37 9.04 -2.06 -13.82
N ILE A 38 8.94 -3.40 -13.84
CA ILE A 38 9.46 -4.24 -14.92
C ILE A 38 8.79 -3.89 -16.25
N ALA A 39 7.46 -3.73 -16.27
CA ALA A 39 6.71 -3.36 -17.46
C ALA A 39 7.14 -1.98 -18.01
N LYS A 40 7.33 -0.98 -17.15
CA LYS A 40 7.81 0.36 -17.53
C LYS A 40 9.24 0.38 -18.08
N LEU A 41 10.08 -0.51 -17.64
CA LEU A 41 11.47 -0.66 -18.10
C LEU A 41 11.60 -1.63 -19.29
N SER A 42 10.51 -2.29 -19.68
CA SER A 42 10.48 -3.24 -20.80
C SER A 42 10.73 -2.55 -22.15
N LYS A 43 11.30 -3.31 -23.09
CA LYS A 43 11.41 -2.91 -24.50
C LYS A 43 10.05 -2.89 -25.21
N SER A 44 9.05 -3.61 -24.70
CA SER A 44 7.69 -3.65 -25.26
C SER A 44 6.99 -2.31 -25.09
N ARG A 45 6.60 -1.67 -26.21
CA ARG A 45 5.85 -0.42 -26.20
C ARG A 45 4.48 -0.59 -25.54
N ILE A 46 3.83 -1.76 -25.73
CA ILE A 46 2.52 -2.07 -25.18
C ILE A 46 2.61 -2.18 -23.64
N ALA A 47 3.53 -3.00 -23.11
CA ALA A 47 3.70 -3.17 -21.66
C ALA A 47 4.02 -1.85 -20.98
N ARG A 48 4.92 -1.05 -21.56
CA ARG A 48 5.27 0.27 -21.06
C ARG A 48 4.07 1.23 -21.11
N GLY A 49 3.29 1.22 -22.18
CA GLY A 49 2.09 2.04 -22.34
C GLY A 49 1.05 1.73 -21.28
N ILE A 50 0.70 0.46 -21.09
CA ILE A 50 -0.27 0.01 -20.07
C ILE A 50 0.18 0.43 -18.66
N ALA A 51 1.44 0.15 -18.31
CA ALA A 51 1.97 0.52 -16.99
C ALA A 51 2.02 2.05 -16.79
N THR A 52 2.25 2.82 -17.85
CA THR A 52 2.24 4.29 -17.77
C THR A 52 0.81 4.81 -17.57
N VAL A 53 -0.15 4.33 -18.34
CA VAL A 53 -1.58 4.68 -18.17
C VAL A 53 -2.05 4.34 -16.76
N TYR A 54 -1.78 3.12 -16.28
CA TYR A 54 -2.10 2.71 -14.93
C TYR A 54 -1.56 3.68 -13.87
N THR A 55 -0.27 3.93 -13.88
CA THR A 55 0.35 4.79 -12.85
C THR A 55 -0.08 6.24 -12.97
N THR A 56 -0.33 6.75 -14.18
CA THR A 56 -0.77 8.15 -14.39
C THR A 56 -2.20 8.34 -13.93
N LEU A 57 -3.11 7.44 -14.29
CA LEU A 57 -4.52 7.54 -13.91
C LEU A 57 -4.70 7.39 -12.40
N ILE A 58 -4.12 6.32 -11.82
CA ILE A 58 -4.31 6.01 -10.40
C ILE A 58 -3.72 7.09 -9.51
N ARG A 59 -2.55 7.63 -9.84
CA ARG A 59 -1.92 8.70 -9.05
C ARG A 59 -2.49 10.10 -9.33
N GLY A 60 -3.35 10.24 -10.33
CA GLY A 60 -4.01 11.50 -10.68
C GLY A 60 -5.41 11.67 -10.11
N ILE A 61 -5.98 10.61 -9.53
CA ILE A 61 -7.33 10.61 -8.96
C ILE A 61 -7.23 10.50 -7.43
N PRO A 62 -8.02 11.24 -6.64
CA PRO A 62 -8.03 11.13 -5.18
C PRO A 62 -8.36 9.69 -4.72
N ASP A 63 -7.61 9.18 -3.74
CA ASP A 63 -7.73 7.80 -3.24
C ASP A 63 -9.15 7.45 -2.78
N LEU A 64 -9.84 8.38 -2.10
CA LEU A 64 -11.22 8.20 -1.66
C LEU A 64 -12.19 8.01 -2.84
N VAL A 65 -11.99 8.77 -3.91
CA VAL A 65 -12.82 8.66 -5.13
C VAL A 65 -12.58 7.31 -5.80
N LEU A 66 -11.32 6.88 -5.90
CA LEU A 66 -11.00 5.55 -6.41
C LEU A 66 -11.61 4.45 -5.56
N MET A 67 -11.53 4.56 -4.22
CA MET A 67 -12.12 3.59 -3.29
C MET A 67 -13.64 3.44 -3.55
N THR A 68 -14.35 4.55 -3.62
CA THR A 68 -15.81 4.52 -3.80
C THR A 68 -16.22 4.04 -5.19
N ILE A 69 -15.52 4.46 -6.25
CA ILE A 69 -15.79 3.99 -7.62
C ILE A 69 -15.53 2.48 -7.73
N ILE A 70 -14.41 1.98 -7.21
CA ILE A 70 -14.05 0.57 -7.32
C ILE A 70 -15.00 -0.29 -6.48
N PHE A 71 -15.34 0.13 -5.26
CA PHE A 71 -16.24 -0.63 -4.40
C PHE A 71 -17.67 -0.66 -4.95
N TYR A 72 -18.32 0.50 -5.10
CA TYR A 72 -19.71 0.57 -5.55
C TYR A 72 -19.85 0.19 -7.02
N GLY A 73 -18.93 0.63 -7.88
CA GLY A 73 -18.91 0.26 -9.28
C GLY A 73 -18.63 -1.24 -9.47
N GLY A 74 -17.69 -1.80 -8.70
CA GLY A 74 -17.41 -3.23 -8.68
C GLY A 74 -18.62 -4.06 -8.23
N GLN A 75 -19.31 -3.64 -7.15
CA GLN A 75 -20.54 -4.27 -6.67
C GLN A 75 -21.62 -4.34 -7.76
N ILE A 76 -21.84 -3.22 -8.46
CA ILE A 76 -22.81 -3.16 -9.55
C ILE A 76 -22.42 -4.09 -10.71
N GLN A 77 -21.15 -4.05 -11.14
CA GLN A 77 -20.69 -4.86 -12.27
C GLN A 77 -20.72 -6.36 -11.97
N VAL A 78 -20.33 -6.77 -10.76
CA VAL A 78 -20.38 -8.16 -10.32
C VAL A 78 -21.81 -8.68 -10.33
N ASN A 79 -22.77 -7.91 -9.84
CA ASN A 79 -24.17 -8.34 -9.80
C ASN A 79 -24.84 -8.29 -11.19
N ASN A 80 -24.52 -7.31 -12.05
CA ASN A 80 -24.99 -7.32 -13.43
C ASN A 80 -24.49 -8.56 -14.19
N LEU A 81 -23.25 -8.97 -13.96
CA LEU A 81 -22.69 -10.20 -14.54
C LEU A 81 -23.34 -11.45 -13.93
N GLY A 82 -23.59 -11.43 -12.61
CA GLY A 82 -24.30 -12.48 -11.90
C GLY A 82 -25.70 -12.69 -12.45
N ASP A 83 -26.46 -11.64 -12.65
CA ASP A 83 -27.81 -11.67 -13.23
C ASP A 83 -27.79 -12.29 -14.65
N PHE A 84 -26.79 -11.91 -15.47
CA PHE A 84 -26.62 -12.49 -16.81
C PHE A 84 -26.28 -13.99 -16.79
N MET A 85 -25.55 -14.44 -15.73
CA MET A 85 -25.15 -15.84 -15.56
C MET A 85 -26.15 -16.65 -14.72
N GLY A 86 -27.22 -16.03 -14.21
CA GLY A 86 -28.22 -16.68 -13.35
C GLY A 86 -27.70 -16.99 -11.93
N TRP A 87 -26.77 -16.19 -11.43
CA TRP A 87 -26.27 -16.30 -10.04
C TRP A 87 -27.12 -15.48 -9.10
N ASP A 88 -27.14 -15.88 -7.82
CA ASP A 88 -27.71 -15.08 -6.76
C ASP A 88 -26.89 -13.81 -6.52
N TYR A 89 -27.50 -12.82 -5.84
CA TYR A 89 -26.82 -11.58 -5.47
C TYR A 89 -25.56 -11.85 -4.67
N ILE A 90 -24.43 -11.27 -5.14
CA ILE A 90 -23.12 -11.38 -4.50
C ILE A 90 -22.83 -10.09 -3.78
N ASP A 91 -22.69 -10.15 -2.45
CA ASP A 91 -22.25 -9.02 -1.63
C ASP A 91 -20.72 -9.03 -1.49
N ILE A 92 -20.08 -7.98 -2.00
CA ILE A 92 -18.62 -7.86 -1.93
C ILE A 92 -18.22 -7.39 -0.55
N SER A 93 -17.47 -8.23 0.17
CA SER A 93 -16.95 -7.86 1.49
C SER A 93 -16.14 -6.55 1.44
N PRO A 94 -16.47 -5.55 2.28
CA PRO A 94 -15.70 -4.32 2.39
C PRO A 94 -14.21 -4.56 2.72
N PHE A 95 -13.89 -5.62 3.45
CA PHE A 95 -12.51 -6.01 3.75
C PHE A 95 -11.74 -6.39 2.48
N ILE A 96 -12.32 -7.25 1.65
CA ILE A 96 -11.69 -7.69 0.39
C ILE A 96 -11.58 -6.50 -0.57
N ALA A 97 -12.69 -5.77 -0.77
CA ALA A 97 -12.72 -4.63 -1.67
C ALA A 97 -11.72 -3.53 -1.24
N GLY A 98 -11.70 -3.17 0.04
CA GLY A 98 -10.78 -2.18 0.59
C GLY A 98 -9.32 -2.59 0.43
N THR A 99 -9.01 -3.84 0.78
CA THR A 99 -7.66 -4.41 0.67
C THR A 99 -7.16 -4.41 -0.78
N LEU A 100 -7.98 -4.89 -1.72
CA LEU A 100 -7.62 -4.92 -3.14
C LEU A 100 -7.47 -3.51 -3.71
N THR A 101 -8.36 -2.59 -3.37
CA THR A 101 -8.34 -1.22 -3.87
C THR A 101 -7.11 -0.46 -3.36
N ILE A 102 -6.83 -0.50 -2.06
CA ILE A 102 -5.63 0.14 -1.49
C ILE A 102 -4.36 -0.49 -2.08
N GLY A 103 -4.31 -1.82 -2.18
CA GLY A 103 -3.21 -2.52 -2.82
C GLY A 103 -3.00 -2.11 -4.28
N PHE A 104 -4.09 -1.95 -5.04
CA PHE A 104 -4.07 -1.48 -6.41
C PHE A 104 -3.60 -0.01 -6.53
N ILE A 105 -4.09 0.89 -5.67
CA ILE A 105 -3.69 2.30 -5.64
C ILE A 105 -2.19 2.39 -5.31
N PHE A 106 -1.76 1.78 -4.22
CA PHE A 106 -0.35 1.84 -3.80
C PHE A 106 0.58 1.01 -4.69
N GLY A 107 0.08 0.06 -5.45
CA GLY A 107 0.80 -0.59 -6.54
C GLY A 107 1.33 0.39 -7.58
N ALA A 108 0.56 1.43 -7.91
CA ALA A 108 0.98 2.48 -8.82
C ALA A 108 2.11 3.34 -8.21
N TYR A 109 2.05 3.66 -6.93
CA TYR A 109 3.12 4.38 -6.21
C TYR A 109 4.38 3.53 -6.09
N MET A 110 4.25 2.24 -5.71
CA MET A 110 5.37 1.30 -5.63
C MET A 110 6.03 1.06 -6.99
N THR A 111 5.26 1.07 -8.08
CA THR A 111 5.80 0.99 -9.45
C THR A 111 6.85 2.07 -9.70
N GLU A 112 6.57 3.31 -9.38
CA GLU A 112 7.52 4.41 -9.57
C GLU A 112 8.71 4.33 -8.60
N THR A 113 8.45 3.94 -7.37
CA THR A 113 9.50 3.74 -6.36
C THR A 113 10.50 2.67 -6.80
N PHE A 114 10.03 1.51 -7.23
CA PHE A 114 10.90 0.43 -7.67
C PHE A 114 11.58 0.76 -9.01
N ARG A 115 10.87 1.40 -9.95
CA ARG A 115 11.46 1.89 -11.20
C ARG A 115 12.60 2.88 -10.92
N GLY A 116 12.38 3.85 -10.03
CA GLY A 116 13.40 4.80 -9.60
C GLY A 116 14.61 4.10 -8.95
N GLY A 117 14.35 3.12 -8.08
CA GLY A 117 15.41 2.33 -7.45
C GLY A 117 16.25 1.53 -8.45
N ILE A 118 15.63 0.92 -9.48
CA ILE A 118 16.35 0.21 -10.55
C ILE A 118 17.21 1.18 -11.37
N LEU A 119 16.66 2.34 -11.73
CA LEU A 119 17.38 3.34 -12.53
C LEU A 119 18.53 4.03 -11.77
N ALA A 120 18.50 4.01 -10.45
CA ALA A 120 19.56 4.55 -9.60
C ALA A 120 20.80 3.64 -9.54
N VAL A 121 20.69 2.37 -9.95
CA VAL A 121 21.84 1.46 -10.01
C VAL A 121 22.77 1.91 -11.15
N SER A 122 24.04 2.10 -10.83
CA SER A 122 25.05 2.53 -11.81
C SER A 122 25.23 1.51 -12.93
N LYS A 123 25.24 1.98 -14.18
CA LYS A 123 25.53 1.12 -15.33
C LYS A 123 26.91 0.49 -15.23
N GLY A 124 27.90 1.23 -14.69
CA GLY A 124 29.26 0.72 -14.49
C GLY A 124 29.33 -0.49 -13.57
N GLU A 125 28.47 -0.55 -12.51
CA GLU A 125 28.41 -1.72 -11.63
C GLU A 125 27.85 -2.95 -12.37
N ILE A 126 26.88 -2.75 -13.26
CA ILE A 126 26.29 -3.82 -14.08
C ILE A 126 27.32 -4.30 -15.14
N GLU A 127 28.00 -3.38 -15.79
CA GLU A 127 29.03 -3.66 -16.79
C GLU A 127 30.24 -4.37 -16.17
N ALA A 128 30.71 -3.93 -15.01
CA ALA A 128 31.74 -4.60 -14.25
C ALA A 128 31.38 -6.05 -13.90
N ALA A 129 30.16 -6.26 -13.41
CA ALA A 129 29.67 -7.61 -13.11
C ALA A 129 29.67 -8.53 -14.35
N HIS A 130 29.28 -7.99 -15.51
CA HIS A 130 29.34 -8.73 -16.77
C HIS A 130 30.78 -9.00 -17.20
N ALA A 131 31.71 -8.06 -17.00
CA ALA A 131 33.13 -8.23 -17.29
C ALA A 131 33.78 -9.36 -16.44
N PHE A 132 33.29 -9.56 -15.21
CA PHE A 132 33.63 -10.71 -14.36
C PHE A 132 32.92 -12.02 -14.75
N GLY A 133 32.26 -12.09 -15.90
CA GLY A 133 31.61 -13.29 -16.43
C GLY A 133 30.26 -13.64 -15.75
N MET A 134 29.66 -12.74 -14.99
CA MET A 134 28.35 -13.00 -14.36
C MET A 134 27.24 -13.10 -15.42
N LYS A 135 26.43 -14.16 -15.33
CA LYS A 135 25.19 -14.28 -16.12
C LYS A 135 24.17 -13.25 -15.71
N ARG A 136 23.25 -12.86 -16.62
CA ARG A 136 22.22 -11.85 -16.37
C ARG A 136 21.45 -12.05 -15.06
N TRP A 137 21.07 -13.29 -14.72
CA TRP A 137 20.41 -13.63 -13.46
C TRP A 137 21.30 -13.36 -12.24
N GLN A 138 22.59 -13.69 -12.34
CA GLN A 138 23.56 -13.45 -11.25
C GLN A 138 23.76 -11.94 -11.04
N VAL A 139 23.87 -11.17 -12.11
CA VAL A 139 23.95 -9.70 -12.04
C VAL A 139 22.69 -9.15 -11.39
N PHE A 140 21.49 -9.62 -11.80
CA PHE A 140 20.25 -9.17 -11.19
C PHE A 140 20.20 -9.48 -9.70
N MET A 141 20.42 -10.74 -9.29
CA MET A 141 20.27 -11.15 -7.89
C MET A 141 21.37 -10.65 -6.97
N ARG A 142 22.60 -10.51 -7.46
CA ARG A 142 23.76 -10.18 -6.62
C ARG A 142 24.13 -8.70 -6.63
N ILE A 143 23.76 -7.97 -7.67
CA ILE A 143 24.13 -6.57 -7.87
C ILE A 143 22.87 -5.69 -7.94
N THR A 144 22.03 -5.89 -8.98
CA THR A 144 20.91 -4.97 -9.24
C THR A 144 19.88 -4.97 -8.11
N LEU A 145 19.43 -6.14 -7.66
CA LEU A 145 18.37 -6.25 -6.65
C LEU A 145 18.79 -5.68 -5.28
N PRO A 146 19.96 -6.00 -4.71
CA PRO A 146 20.38 -5.41 -3.44
C PRO A 146 20.55 -3.88 -3.51
N LEU A 147 21.13 -3.38 -4.61
CA LEU A 147 21.29 -1.94 -4.82
C LEU A 147 19.95 -1.25 -5.07
N MET A 148 19.06 -1.86 -5.87
CA MET A 148 17.68 -1.38 -6.06
C MET A 148 16.94 -1.24 -4.73
N ILE A 149 16.98 -2.27 -3.88
CA ILE A 149 16.33 -2.25 -2.56
C ILE A 149 16.85 -1.06 -1.75
N ARG A 150 18.16 -0.86 -1.73
CA ARG A 150 18.80 0.24 -1.03
C ARG A 150 18.29 1.61 -1.51
N HIS A 151 18.21 1.82 -2.82
CA HIS A 151 17.74 3.08 -3.41
C HIS A 151 16.22 3.26 -3.28
N ALA A 152 15.45 2.17 -3.32
CA ALA A 152 14.00 2.19 -3.20
C ALA A 152 13.52 2.32 -1.75
N LEU A 153 14.30 1.89 -0.75
CA LEU A 153 13.88 1.76 0.64
C LEU A 153 13.33 3.07 1.26
N PRO A 154 13.90 4.27 1.03
CA PRO A 154 13.30 5.51 1.52
C PRO A 154 11.91 5.78 0.93
N GLY A 155 11.76 5.61 -0.39
CA GLY A 155 10.48 5.77 -1.08
C GLY A 155 9.46 4.70 -0.68
N PHE A 156 9.89 3.46 -0.50
CA PHE A 156 9.07 2.37 0.04
C PHE A 156 8.54 2.72 1.44
N GLY A 157 9.42 3.19 2.34
CA GLY A 157 9.03 3.58 3.68
C GLY A 157 8.01 4.72 3.69
N ASN A 158 8.20 5.73 2.83
CA ASN A 158 7.21 6.81 2.69
C ASN A 158 5.85 6.28 2.19
N ASN A 159 5.84 5.43 1.17
CA ASN A 159 4.61 4.83 0.66
C ASN A 159 3.90 3.96 1.71
N TRP A 160 4.65 3.18 2.50
CA TRP A 160 4.09 2.42 3.62
C TRP A 160 3.41 3.33 4.64
N MET A 161 4.08 4.42 5.06
CA MET A 161 3.54 5.36 6.05
C MET A 161 2.28 6.08 5.56
N VAL A 162 2.16 6.31 4.25
CA VAL A 162 0.93 6.85 3.64
C VAL A 162 -0.14 5.78 3.56
N LEU A 163 0.18 4.58 3.03
CA LEU A 163 -0.73 3.44 2.92
C LEU A 163 -1.38 3.10 4.28
N ALA A 164 -0.57 3.00 5.33
CA ALA A 164 -1.06 2.67 6.68
C ALA A 164 -2.10 3.68 7.20
N LYS A 165 -2.03 4.93 6.77
CA LYS A 165 -3.05 5.96 7.11
C LYS A 165 -4.23 5.96 6.14
N THR A 166 -3.99 5.58 4.89
CA THR A 166 -5.05 5.49 3.86
C THR A 166 -6.03 4.36 4.16
N THR A 167 -5.66 3.37 5.00
CA THR A 167 -6.61 2.35 5.47
C THR A 167 -7.83 2.94 6.16
N ALA A 168 -7.75 4.13 6.76
CA ALA A 168 -8.90 4.83 7.33
C ALA A 168 -10.04 5.06 6.31
N LEU A 169 -9.75 5.04 5.00
CA LEU A 169 -10.78 5.21 3.96
C LEU A 169 -11.74 4.01 3.87
N VAL A 170 -11.33 2.82 4.35
CA VAL A 170 -12.21 1.63 4.31
C VAL A 170 -13.43 1.77 5.23
N SER A 171 -13.37 2.66 6.22
CA SER A 171 -14.52 2.98 7.07
C SER A 171 -15.70 3.58 6.27
N VAL A 172 -15.39 4.31 5.18
CA VAL A 172 -16.38 4.94 4.30
C VAL A 172 -17.20 3.91 3.51
N ILE A 173 -16.61 2.76 3.22
CA ILE A 173 -17.26 1.64 2.52
C ILE A 173 -17.88 0.61 3.50
N GLY A 174 -17.96 0.96 4.80
CA GLY A 174 -18.64 0.17 5.82
C GLY A 174 -17.80 -0.93 6.48
N LEU A 175 -16.48 -0.92 6.34
CA LEU A 175 -15.64 -1.81 7.15
C LEU A 175 -15.60 -1.29 8.60
N HIS A 176 -15.84 -2.18 9.56
CA HIS A 176 -15.81 -1.86 10.99
C HIS A 176 -14.38 -1.79 11.51
N ASP A 177 -13.57 -0.96 10.87
CA ASP A 177 -12.19 -0.68 11.25
C ASP A 177 -12.12 0.21 12.51
N MET A 178 -10.92 0.56 12.89
CA MET A 178 -10.67 1.39 14.07
C MET A 178 -11.39 2.76 13.99
N LEU A 179 -11.42 3.39 12.82
CA LEU A 179 -12.04 4.72 12.63
C LEU A 179 -13.56 4.61 12.63
N TYR A 180 -14.13 3.61 11.96
CA TYR A 180 -15.57 3.34 11.96
C TYR A 180 -16.09 3.12 13.39
N ASN A 181 -15.43 2.24 14.14
CA ASN A 181 -15.80 1.89 15.51
C ASN A 181 -15.73 3.11 16.44
N ALA A 182 -14.73 3.98 16.27
CA ALA A 182 -14.66 5.24 17.01
C ALA A 182 -15.79 6.20 16.65
N GLY A 183 -16.21 6.23 15.40
CA GLY A 183 -17.37 7.00 14.95
C GLY A 183 -18.68 6.55 15.63
N VAL A 184 -18.92 5.23 15.68
CA VAL A 184 -20.07 4.63 16.37
C VAL A 184 -20.04 4.95 17.86
N ALA A 185 -18.91 4.74 18.54
CA ALA A 185 -18.74 5.02 19.96
C ALA A 185 -18.91 6.51 20.27
N GLY A 186 -18.31 7.38 19.47
CA GLY A 186 -18.43 8.84 19.61
C GLY A 186 -19.85 9.34 19.41
N GLY A 187 -20.60 8.77 18.49
CA GLY A 187 -22.03 9.06 18.28
C GLY A 187 -22.89 8.61 19.45
N ALA A 188 -22.71 7.37 19.91
CA ALA A 188 -23.47 6.79 21.03
C ALA A 188 -23.25 7.55 22.35
N THR A 189 -22.01 7.98 22.61
CA THR A 189 -21.61 8.66 23.86
C THR A 189 -21.72 10.19 23.80
N ARG A 190 -21.94 10.75 22.60
CA ARG A 190 -21.86 12.20 22.30
C ARG A 190 -20.50 12.82 22.61
N GLN A 191 -19.43 12.01 22.49
CA GLN A 191 -18.05 12.42 22.74
C GLN A 191 -17.12 12.14 21.53
N PRO A 192 -17.44 12.57 20.32
CA PRO A 192 -16.68 12.22 19.11
C PRO A 192 -15.20 12.65 19.20
N PHE A 193 -14.92 13.82 19.78
CA PHE A 193 -13.55 14.29 19.95
C PHE A 193 -12.68 13.30 20.74
N THR A 194 -13.20 12.75 21.84
CA THR A 194 -12.46 11.81 22.70
C THR A 194 -12.09 10.54 21.92
N PHE A 195 -13.06 9.96 21.20
CA PHE A 195 -12.83 8.72 20.46
C PHE A 195 -11.92 8.92 19.25
N TYR A 196 -12.08 9.99 18.49
CA TYR A 196 -11.16 10.30 17.37
C TYR A 196 -9.76 10.65 17.87
N LEU A 197 -9.60 11.27 19.04
CA LEU A 197 -8.29 11.48 19.64
C LEU A 197 -7.61 10.16 20.01
N VAL A 198 -8.36 9.19 20.54
CA VAL A 198 -7.84 7.84 20.82
C VAL A 198 -7.37 7.17 19.53
N VAL A 199 -8.16 7.21 18.46
CA VAL A 199 -7.78 6.67 17.15
C VAL A 199 -6.53 7.36 16.61
N ALA A 200 -6.44 8.69 16.72
CA ALA A 200 -5.25 9.44 16.30
C ALA A 200 -3.99 8.98 17.05
N LEU A 201 -4.09 8.76 18.36
CA LEU A 201 -2.99 8.22 19.16
C LEU A 201 -2.63 6.78 18.75
N MET A 202 -3.62 5.94 18.44
CA MET A 202 -3.37 4.57 17.95
C MET A 202 -2.67 4.58 16.59
N TYR A 203 -3.10 5.44 15.63
CA TYR A 203 -2.36 5.63 14.37
C TYR A 203 -0.94 6.15 14.61
N LEU A 204 -0.75 7.05 15.56
CA LEU A 204 0.57 7.56 15.92
C LEU A 204 1.47 6.43 16.46
N CYS A 205 0.93 5.53 17.26
CA CYS A 205 1.65 4.33 17.72
C CYS A 205 2.03 3.40 16.56
N ILE A 206 1.08 3.08 15.67
CA ILE A 206 1.32 2.23 14.49
C ILE A 206 2.42 2.84 13.61
N THR A 207 2.32 4.13 13.30
CA THR A 207 3.28 4.83 12.45
C THR A 207 4.63 5.00 13.16
N GLY A 208 4.65 5.23 14.47
CA GLY A 208 5.88 5.32 15.26
C GLY A 208 6.66 4.00 15.28
N ILE A 209 5.97 2.88 15.53
CA ILE A 209 6.58 1.54 15.47
C ILE A 209 7.10 1.25 14.05
N SER A 210 6.32 1.59 13.03
CA SER A 210 6.71 1.43 11.62
C SER A 210 7.97 2.24 11.28
N ASP A 211 8.05 3.50 11.74
CA ASP A 211 9.21 4.37 11.52
C ASP A 211 10.48 3.82 12.17
N LEU A 212 10.37 3.28 13.40
CA LEU A 212 11.50 2.61 14.07
C LEU A 212 12.01 1.42 13.26
N GLY A 213 11.12 0.58 12.75
CA GLY A 213 11.46 -0.54 11.88
C GLY A 213 12.10 -0.10 10.55
N LEU A 214 11.58 0.94 9.92
CA LEU A 214 12.13 1.49 8.69
C LEU A 214 13.50 2.14 8.90
N ARG A 215 13.71 2.84 10.00
CA ARG A 215 15.04 3.40 10.37
C ARG A 215 16.06 2.29 10.60
N TRP A 216 15.66 1.21 11.28
CA TRP A 216 16.52 0.05 11.46
C TRP A 216 16.90 -0.59 10.11
N ALA A 217 15.91 -0.84 9.24
CA ALA A 217 16.14 -1.35 7.90
C ALA A 217 17.07 -0.43 7.09
N ASN A 218 16.80 0.88 7.09
CA ASN A 218 17.63 1.86 6.40
C ASN A 218 19.09 1.83 6.90
N ARG A 219 19.31 1.75 8.21
CA ARG A 219 20.67 1.63 8.77
C ARG A 219 21.37 0.36 8.31
N ARG A 220 20.64 -0.76 8.24
CA ARG A 220 21.18 -2.06 7.84
C ARG A 220 21.58 -2.09 6.37
N TYR A 221 20.78 -1.47 5.50
CA TYR A 221 21.02 -1.47 4.04
C TYR A 221 21.87 -0.29 3.54
N SER A 222 22.07 0.76 4.33
CA SER A 222 22.88 1.93 3.96
C SER A 222 24.37 1.82 4.34
N VAL A 223 24.81 0.69 4.91
CA VAL A 223 26.22 0.44 5.24
C VAL A 223 27.08 0.52 3.98
N GLY A 224 28.10 1.38 3.98
CA GLY A 224 29.06 1.55 2.87
C GLY A 224 28.73 2.71 1.89
N VAL A 225 27.75 3.57 2.17
CA VAL A 225 27.54 4.80 1.38
C VAL A 225 28.10 5.99 2.15
N ARG A 226 29.02 6.70 1.51
CA ARG A 226 29.43 8.03 1.92
C ARG A 226 28.23 8.97 1.79
N LYS A 227 27.69 9.47 2.90
CA LYS A 227 26.73 10.57 2.85
C LYS A 227 27.50 11.79 2.35
N VAL A 228 27.14 12.28 1.20
CA VAL A 228 27.60 13.57 0.67
C VAL A 228 26.75 14.64 1.32
#